data_68abfff477b547942d85320d69a706ee
#
_entry.id   68abfff477b547942d85320d69a706ee
#
_cell.length_a   1.000
_cell.length_b   1.000
_cell.length_c   1.000
_cell.angle_alpha   90.00
_cell.angle_beta   90.00
_cell.angle_gamma   90.00
#
_symmetry.space_group_name_H-M   'P 1'
#
loop_
_entity.id
_entity.type
_entity.pdbx_description
1 polymer ?
#
loop_
_entity_poly.entity_id
_entity_poly.type
_entity_poly.pdbx_seq_one_letter_code
_entity_poly.pdbx_strand_id
1 'polypeptide(L)'
;MVAHRIEEADDSNIDLINEIYDYSVEHGYRFYCLTSSPEEQIELWKDKTGAEYPFCQMDDITLKTMVRSNPGLMLIKNGTILNKWSDEDIPDEYVLTDKLENLPLGQQKLESDFHTVGYVFLWFVIPLLLVLGVDVLVIRRRERKKSFINPLNKENKMRKNIVAGNWKMNKTLQEGIALAKELNEALANEKPNCDVIICTPFIHLASVTPLVDAAKIGVGAENCADKASGAYTGEVSAEMVASTGAKYVILGHSERRAYYGETVAILEEKVKLALANGLTPIFCIGEVLEEREANKQNEVVAAQMASVFSLSAEDFSKIILAYEPVWAIGTGTVSYT
;
A
#
# COMPACT_ATOMS: atom_id res chain seq x y z
N MET A 1 27.64 -12.37 -1.34
CA MET A 1 27.39 -12.04 0.09
C MET A 1 27.14 -10.55 0.23
N VAL A 2 26.28 -10.14 1.11
CA VAL A 2 26.01 -8.73 1.46
C VAL A 2 26.12 -8.64 2.99
N ALA A 3 27.08 -7.86 3.47
CA ALA A 3 27.24 -7.59 4.88
C ALA A 3 27.27 -6.06 5.07
N HIS A 4 26.18 -5.48 5.57
CA HIS A 4 26.03 -4.02 5.67
C HIS A 4 27.22 -3.40 6.41
N ARG A 5 27.47 -3.91 7.62
CA ARG A 5 28.64 -3.64 8.43
C ARG A 5 29.23 -4.95 8.88
N ILE A 6 30.45 -5.20 8.46
CA ILE A 6 31.08 -6.50 8.70
C ILE A 6 31.42 -6.72 10.17
N GLU A 7 31.71 -5.64 10.89
CA GLU A 7 31.95 -5.64 12.33
C GLU A 7 30.72 -5.96 13.18
N GLU A 8 29.51 -5.85 12.58
CA GLU A 8 28.23 -6.17 13.20
C GLU A 8 27.59 -7.44 12.60
N ALA A 9 28.30 -8.11 11.68
CA ALA A 9 27.77 -9.28 10.98
C ALA A 9 27.81 -10.52 11.88
N ASP A 10 26.76 -11.34 11.80
CA ASP A 10 26.72 -12.65 12.45
C ASP A 10 27.70 -13.59 11.74
N ASP A 11 28.58 -14.24 12.50
CA ASP A 11 29.58 -15.18 12.00
C ASP A 11 29.25 -16.64 12.32
N SER A 12 28.06 -16.93 12.86
CA SER A 12 27.66 -18.29 13.25
C SER A 12 27.61 -19.28 12.07
N ASN A 13 27.31 -18.79 10.87
CA ASN A 13 27.22 -19.58 9.64
C ASN A 13 28.36 -19.28 8.65
N ILE A 14 29.49 -18.76 9.15
CA ILE A 14 30.59 -18.33 8.26
C ILE A 14 31.24 -19.51 7.52
N ASP A 15 31.30 -20.67 8.16
CA ASP A 15 31.85 -21.88 7.54
C ASP A 15 31.07 -22.28 6.29
N LEU A 16 29.72 -22.20 6.33
CA LEU A 16 28.88 -22.44 5.17
C LEU A 16 29.11 -21.41 4.06
N ILE A 17 29.36 -20.14 4.42
CA ILE A 17 29.69 -19.09 3.43
C ILE A 17 31.03 -19.36 2.75
N ASN A 18 32.01 -19.81 3.52
CA ASN A 18 33.32 -20.17 2.98
C ASN A 18 33.23 -21.41 2.07
N GLU A 19 32.45 -22.43 2.43
CA GLU A 19 32.17 -23.58 1.58
C GLU A 19 31.46 -23.18 0.27
N ILE A 20 30.50 -22.25 0.30
CA ILE A 20 29.86 -21.70 -0.90
C ILE A 20 30.88 -20.93 -1.76
N TYR A 21 31.84 -20.23 -1.14
CA TYR A 21 32.92 -19.59 -1.87
C TYR A 21 33.78 -20.62 -2.58
N ASP A 22 34.24 -21.68 -1.90
CA ASP A 22 35.04 -22.75 -2.47
C ASP A 22 34.31 -23.44 -3.62
N TYR A 23 33.02 -23.75 -3.44
CA TYR A 23 32.15 -24.25 -4.50
C TYR A 23 32.10 -23.29 -5.69
N SER A 24 32.03 -21.97 -5.44
CA SER A 24 32.00 -20.97 -6.50
C SER A 24 33.30 -20.95 -7.33
N VAL A 25 34.44 -21.10 -6.66
CA VAL A 25 35.75 -21.15 -7.30
C VAL A 25 35.90 -22.42 -8.14
N GLU A 26 35.51 -23.57 -7.60
CA GLU A 26 35.56 -24.87 -8.29
C GLU A 26 34.75 -24.88 -9.59
N HIS A 27 33.56 -24.25 -9.55
CA HIS A 27 32.64 -24.23 -10.69
C HIS A 27 32.78 -23.01 -11.60
N GLY A 28 33.72 -22.10 -11.30
CA GLY A 28 34.00 -20.91 -12.11
C GLY A 28 32.98 -19.79 -11.97
N TYR A 29 32.23 -19.73 -10.84
CA TYR A 29 31.35 -18.64 -10.52
C TYR A 29 32.11 -17.49 -9.85
N ARG A 30 31.51 -16.29 -9.88
CA ARG A 30 32.08 -15.12 -9.21
C ARG A 30 31.41 -14.91 -7.88
N PHE A 31 32.18 -14.86 -6.83
CA PHE A 31 31.71 -14.55 -5.49
C PHE A 31 32.34 -13.23 -5.00
N TYR A 32 31.53 -12.36 -4.41
CA TYR A 32 31.96 -11.09 -3.84
C TYR A 32 31.25 -10.84 -2.52
N CYS A 33 31.93 -10.17 -1.58
CA CYS A 33 31.29 -9.60 -0.40
C CYS A 33 31.11 -8.09 -0.60
N LEU A 34 29.89 -7.61 -0.50
CA LEU A 34 29.54 -6.19 -0.55
C LEU A 34 29.40 -5.68 0.90
N THR A 35 30.13 -4.63 1.28
CA THR A 35 30.09 -4.05 2.62
C THR A 35 30.31 -2.54 2.61
N SER A 36 29.81 -1.85 3.65
CA SER A 36 30.11 -0.43 3.87
C SER A 36 31.28 -0.21 4.83
N SER A 37 31.85 -1.30 5.39
CA SER A 37 32.92 -1.22 6.39
C SER A 37 34.25 -0.78 5.80
N PRO A 38 35.09 -0.07 6.58
CA PRO A 38 36.42 0.33 6.14
C PRO A 38 37.37 -0.88 6.07
N GLU A 39 38.46 -0.72 5.33
CA GLU A 39 39.46 -1.77 5.06
C GLU A 39 39.99 -2.43 6.34
N GLU A 40 40.19 -1.65 7.40
CA GLU A 40 40.66 -2.16 8.70
C GLU A 40 39.72 -3.24 9.27
N GLN A 41 38.41 -3.04 9.17
CA GLN A 41 37.41 -3.99 9.65
C GLN A 41 37.31 -5.22 8.73
N ILE A 42 37.54 -5.03 7.44
CA ILE A 42 37.58 -6.13 6.47
C ILE A 42 38.78 -7.05 6.76
N GLU A 43 39.97 -6.50 7.08
CA GLU A 43 41.14 -7.31 7.42
C GLU A 43 40.93 -8.06 8.75
N LEU A 44 40.35 -7.42 9.76
CA LEU A 44 40.00 -8.09 11.02
C LEU A 44 39.01 -9.25 10.79
N TRP A 45 38.07 -9.07 9.89
CA TRP A 45 37.12 -10.11 9.53
C TRP A 45 37.81 -11.29 8.83
N LYS A 46 38.69 -11.03 7.86
CA LYS A 46 39.47 -12.07 7.18
C LYS A 46 40.26 -12.89 8.15
N ASP A 47 40.96 -12.22 9.07
CA ASP A 47 41.79 -12.87 10.11
C ASP A 47 40.94 -13.74 11.05
N LYS A 48 39.72 -13.28 11.37
CA LYS A 48 38.79 -13.99 12.26
C LYS A 48 38.16 -15.20 11.60
N THR A 49 37.74 -15.05 10.34
CA THR A 49 36.82 -15.99 9.65
C THR A 49 37.48 -16.83 8.58
N GLY A 50 38.74 -16.54 8.22
CA GLY A 50 39.39 -17.20 7.10
C GLY A 50 38.85 -16.83 5.72
N ALA A 51 38.11 -15.74 5.58
CA ALA A 51 37.46 -15.32 4.35
C ALA A 51 38.49 -14.96 3.25
N GLU A 52 38.49 -15.69 2.15
CA GLU A 52 39.38 -15.49 0.99
C GLU A 52 38.71 -14.77 -0.18
N TYR A 53 37.38 -14.56 -0.12
CA TYR A 53 36.63 -13.89 -1.17
C TYR A 53 36.91 -12.39 -1.24
N PRO A 54 36.80 -11.77 -2.46
CA PRO A 54 37.03 -10.35 -2.64
C PRO A 54 35.92 -9.50 -2.04
N PHE A 55 36.31 -8.40 -1.42
CA PHE A 55 35.41 -7.40 -0.83
C PHE A 55 35.26 -6.21 -1.77
N CYS A 56 34.02 -5.68 -1.84
CA CYS A 56 33.68 -4.48 -2.58
C CYS A 56 32.93 -3.51 -1.68
N GLN A 57 33.39 -2.26 -1.61
CA GLN A 57 32.75 -1.23 -0.81
C GLN A 57 31.53 -0.65 -1.51
N MET A 58 30.45 -0.48 -0.74
CA MET A 58 29.19 0.11 -1.20
C MET A 58 28.54 0.88 -0.05
N ASP A 59 27.65 1.80 -0.33
CA ASP A 59 26.95 2.56 0.70
C ASP A 59 25.99 1.69 1.54
N ASP A 60 25.92 1.98 2.83
CA ASP A 60 25.13 1.23 3.82
C ASP A 60 23.60 1.22 3.50
N ILE A 61 23.07 2.32 2.97
CA ILE A 61 21.65 2.43 2.65
C ILE A 61 21.29 1.47 1.52
N THR A 62 22.10 1.44 0.46
CA THR A 62 21.88 0.52 -0.67
C THR A 62 21.98 -0.93 -0.21
N LEU A 63 22.98 -1.29 0.60
CA LEU A 63 23.14 -2.65 1.10
C LEU A 63 21.95 -3.12 1.92
N LYS A 64 21.40 -2.30 2.81
CA LYS A 64 20.18 -2.59 3.59
C LYS A 64 18.93 -2.77 2.74
N THR A 65 18.90 -2.20 1.53
CA THR A 65 17.79 -2.45 0.59
C THR A 65 17.94 -3.77 -0.16
N MET A 66 19.17 -4.28 -0.29
CA MET A 66 19.45 -5.53 -1.01
C MET A 66 19.10 -6.76 -0.18
N VAL A 67 19.57 -6.83 1.06
CA VAL A 67 19.31 -7.93 2.01
C VAL A 67 19.11 -7.34 3.40
N ARG A 68 18.18 -7.89 4.19
CA ARG A 68 17.88 -7.39 5.55
C ARG A 68 18.77 -7.98 6.63
N SER A 69 19.19 -9.23 6.47
CA SER A 69 20.12 -9.89 7.40
C SER A 69 21.55 -9.36 7.21
N ASN A 70 22.35 -9.51 8.24
CA ASN A 70 23.76 -9.11 8.22
C ASN A 70 24.63 -10.24 8.84
N PRO A 71 25.19 -11.14 8.00
CA PRO A 71 25.22 -11.11 6.54
C PRO A 71 23.96 -11.70 5.90
N GLY A 72 23.88 -11.64 4.56
CA GLY A 72 22.93 -12.37 3.75
C GLY A 72 23.55 -12.75 2.40
N LEU A 73 22.94 -13.71 1.71
CA LEU A 73 23.46 -14.19 0.45
C LEU A 73 22.51 -13.89 -0.70
N MET A 74 23.04 -13.58 -1.88
CA MET A 74 22.26 -13.35 -3.09
C MET A 74 22.86 -14.11 -4.27
N LEU A 75 22.02 -14.82 -5.02
CA LEU A 75 22.38 -15.42 -6.29
C LEU A 75 21.85 -14.57 -7.44
N ILE A 76 22.77 -14.13 -8.31
CA ILE A 76 22.46 -13.26 -9.45
C ILE A 76 22.93 -13.93 -10.75
N LYS A 77 22.05 -13.95 -11.76
CA LYS A 77 22.38 -14.41 -13.11
C LYS A 77 21.92 -13.39 -14.15
N ASN A 78 22.85 -12.91 -14.97
CA ASN A 78 22.55 -11.93 -16.04
C ASN A 78 21.81 -10.69 -15.55
N GLY A 79 22.17 -10.17 -14.36
CA GLY A 79 21.53 -9.00 -13.77
C GLY A 79 20.19 -9.28 -13.06
N THR A 80 19.72 -10.53 -13.08
CA THR A 80 18.49 -10.95 -12.40
C THR A 80 18.81 -11.67 -11.11
N ILE A 81 18.14 -11.30 -10.03
CA ILE A 81 18.25 -11.99 -8.74
C ILE A 81 17.42 -13.27 -8.83
N LEU A 82 18.07 -14.43 -8.71
CA LEU A 82 17.42 -15.73 -8.70
C LEU A 82 16.95 -16.12 -7.31
N ASN A 83 17.80 -15.92 -6.30
CA ASN A 83 17.50 -16.24 -4.91
C ASN A 83 18.16 -15.25 -3.95
N LYS A 84 17.57 -15.15 -2.74
CA LYS A 84 18.12 -14.44 -1.59
C LYS A 84 17.93 -15.30 -0.35
N TRP A 85 18.93 -15.32 0.51
CA TRP A 85 18.90 -16.04 1.77
C TRP A 85 19.32 -15.12 2.90
N SER A 86 18.66 -15.26 4.04
CA SER A 86 19.15 -14.70 5.29
C SER A 86 20.34 -15.52 5.81
N ASP A 87 21.01 -15.04 6.83
CA ASP A 87 22.06 -15.76 7.56
C ASP A 87 21.59 -17.10 8.13
N GLU A 88 20.29 -17.21 8.51
CA GLU A 88 19.72 -18.44 9.06
C GLU A 88 19.32 -19.47 7.96
N ASP A 89 19.15 -19.04 6.71
CA ASP A 89 18.64 -19.86 5.61
C ASP A 89 19.70 -20.16 4.53
N ILE A 90 20.97 -19.96 4.82
CA ILE A 90 22.07 -20.21 3.87
C ILE A 90 22.08 -21.69 3.46
N PRO A 91 22.10 -22.01 2.15
CA PRO A 91 22.12 -23.39 1.69
C PRO A 91 23.41 -24.09 2.11
N ASP A 92 23.30 -25.30 2.62
CA ASP A 92 24.44 -26.13 2.97
C ASP A 92 25.06 -26.86 1.75
N GLU A 93 26.22 -27.50 1.95
CA GLU A 93 26.95 -28.22 0.92
C GLU A 93 26.16 -29.36 0.27
N TYR A 94 25.21 -29.98 1.01
CA TYR A 94 24.41 -31.10 0.52
C TYR A 94 23.43 -30.68 -0.59
N VAL A 95 23.16 -29.40 -0.73
CA VAL A 95 22.30 -28.83 -1.78
C VAL A 95 23.12 -28.42 -3.01
N LEU A 96 24.43 -28.22 -2.86
CA LEU A 96 25.34 -27.76 -3.91
C LEU A 96 26.10 -28.93 -4.59
N THR A 97 25.36 -29.96 -5.02
CA THR A 97 25.89 -31.23 -5.51
C THR A 97 26.26 -31.23 -7.00
N ASP A 98 25.93 -30.21 -7.77
CA ASP A 98 26.20 -30.05 -9.20
C ASP A 98 26.28 -28.56 -9.56
N LYS A 99 26.54 -28.22 -10.81
CA LYS A 99 26.48 -26.82 -11.29
C LYS A 99 25.15 -26.16 -11.02
N LEU A 100 25.16 -24.90 -10.66
CA LEU A 100 23.94 -24.13 -10.32
C LEU A 100 22.86 -24.19 -11.42
N GLU A 101 23.26 -24.31 -12.70
CA GLU A 101 22.32 -24.43 -13.81
C GLU A 101 21.48 -25.71 -13.76
N ASN A 102 21.99 -26.75 -13.11
CA ASN A 102 21.34 -28.05 -12.95
C ASN A 102 20.56 -28.17 -11.66
N LEU A 103 20.78 -27.24 -10.72
CA LEU A 103 20.15 -27.26 -9.40
C LEU A 103 18.91 -26.36 -9.37
N PRO A 104 17.89 -26.69 -8.55
CA PRO A 104 16.72 -25.83 -8.37
C PRO A 104 17.05 -24.42 -7.90
N LEU A 105 18.17 -24.25 -7.17
CA LEU A 105 18.65 -22.96 -6.67
C LEU A 105 19.10 -22.01 -7.79
N GLY A 106 19.66 -22.53 -8.88
CA GLY A 106 20.17 -21.77 -10.02
C GLY A 106 19.14 -21.56 -11.12
N GLN A 107 17.92 -22.08 -10.95
CA GLN A 107 16.82 -21.91 -11.90
C GLN A 107 15.88 -20.81 -11.41
N GLN A 108 15.46 -19.97 -12.33
CA GLN A 108 14.40 -19.00 -12.02
C GLN A 108 13.14 -19.80 -11.65
N LYS A 109 12.66 -19.66 -10.42
CA LYS A 109 11.35 -20.20 -10.03
C LYS A 109 10.29 -19.50 -10.88
N LEU A 110 9.94 -20.07 -12.00
CA LEU A 110 8.65 -19.85 -12.61
C LEU A 110 7.65 -20.54 -11.68
N GLU A 111 7.08 -19.80 -10.75
CA GLU A 111 5.93 -20.26 -9.98
C GLU A 111 4.75 -20.47 -10.94
N SER A 112 4.77 -21.58 -11.64
CA SER A 112 3.58 -22.15 -12.23
C SER A 112 3.13 -23.31 -11.37
N ASP A 113 2.64 -23.00 -10.18
CA ASP A 113 1.86 -23.96 -9.40
C ASP A 113 0.48 -24.15 -10.05
N PHE A 114 0.50 -24.70 -11.26
CA PHE A 114 -0.71 -25.08 -12.01
C PHE A 114 -1.62 -25.99 -11.17
N HIS A 115 -1.04 -26.78 -10.27
CA HIS A 115 -1.78 -27.64 -9.36
C HIS A 115 -2.44 -26.84 -8.22
N THR A 116 -1.72 -25.90 -7.59
CA THR A 116 -2.29 -25.05 -6.54
C THR A 116 -3.34 -24.10 -7.11
N VAL A 117 -3.11 -23.51 -8.29
CA VAL A 117 -4.11 -22.72 -9.03
C VAL A 117 -5.34 -23.59 -9.37
N GLY A 118 -5.15 -24.84 -9.79
CA GLY A 118 -6.23 -25.80 -10.05
C GLY A 118 -7.05 -26.13 -8.80
N TYR A 119 -6.43 -26.33 -7.65
CA TYR A 119 -7.13 -26.59 -6.38
C TYR A 119 -7.86 -25.34 -5.87
N VAL A 120 -7.27 -24.15 -5.95
CA VAL A 120 -7.93 -22.89 -5.61
C VAL A 120 -9.13 -22.66 -6.54
N PHE A 121 -9.00 -22.94 -7.84
CA PHE A 121 -10.10 -22.86 -8.79
C PHE A 121 -11.23 -23.84 -8.44
N LEU A 122 -10.92 -25.06 -8.09
CA LEU A 122 -11.91 -26.10 -7.75
C LEU A 122 -12.65 -25.79 -6.45
N TRP A 123 -11.95 -25.31 -5.44
CA TRP A 123 -12.51 -25.06 -4.10
C TRP A 123 -13.17 -23.70 -3.92
N PHE A 124 -12.78 -22.69 -4.70
CA PHE A 124 -13.34 -21.36 -4.58
C PHE A 124 -14.22 -20.98 -5.77
N VAL A 125 -13.81 -21.30 -6.98
CA VAL A 125 -14.56 -20.85 -8.18
C VAL A 125 -15.83 -21.69 -8.39
N ILE A 126 -15.79 -22.99 -8.13
CA ILE A 126 -16.98 -23.85 -8.27
C ILE A 126 -18.06 -23.50 -7.24
N PRO A 127 -17.79 -23.39 -5.93
CA PRO A 127 -18.79 -22.91 -4.97
C PRO A 127 -19.26 -21.48 -5.25
N LEU A 128 -18.37 -20.59 -5.68
CA LEU A 128 -18.73 -19.22 -6.04
C LEU A 128 -19.65 -19.19 -7.27
N LEU A 129 -19.38 -20.01 -8.29
CA LEU A 129 -20.24 -20.16 -9.47
C LEU A 129 -21.58 -20.79 -9.12
N LEU A 130 -21.63 -21.73 -8.16
CA LEU A 130 -22.88 -22.29 -7.66
C LEU A 130 -23.71 -21.25 -6.91
N VAL A 131 -23.09 -20.45 -6.04
CA VAL A 131 -23.76 -19.34 -5.33
C VAL A 131 -24.25 -18.30 -6.32
N LEU A 132 -23.41 -17.89 -7.28
CA LEU A 132 -23.79 -16.94 -8.36
C LEU A 132 -24.86 -17.52 -9.26
N GLY A 133 -24.83 -18.85 -9.54
CA GLY A 133 -25.86 -19.54 -10.32
C GLY A 133 -27.21 -19.57 -9.59
N VAL A 134 -27.21 -19.80 -8.28
CA VAL A 134 -28.41 -19.74 -7.44
C VAL A 134 -28.93 -18.30 -7.36
N ASP A 135 -28.05 -17.33 -7.19
CA ASP A 135 -28.42 -15.91 -7.13
C ASP A 135 -28.99 -15.41 -8.47
N VAL A 136 -28.38 -15.81 -9.60
CA VAL A 136 -28.89 -15.53 -10.93
C VAL A 136 -30.27 -16.20 -11.18
N LEU A 137 -30.49 -17.42 -10.66
CA LEU A 137 -31.77 -18.09 -10.78
C LEU A 137 -32.85 -17.43 -9.91
N VAL A 138 -32.48 -16.99 -8.71
CA VAL A 138 -33.37 -16.25 -7.79
C VAL A 138 -33.70 -14.87 -8.35
N ILE A 139 -32.67 -14.16 -8.86
CA ILE A 139 -32.84 -12.85 -9.51
C ILE A 139 -33.69 -12.99 -10.78
N ARG A 140 -33.42 -13.98 -11.66
CA ARG A 140 -34.24 -14.23 -12.86
C ARG A 140 -35.67 -14.59 -12.52
N ARG A 141 -35.95 -15.28 -11.39
CA ARG A 141 -37.32 -15.51 -10.90
C ARG A 141 -38.00 -14.24 -10.39
N ARG A 142 -37.21 -13.30 -9.78
CA ARG A 142 -37.74 -11.97 -9.39
C ARG A 142 -37.89 -11.02 -10.56
N GLU A 143 -37.03 -11.09 -11.57
CA GLU A 143 -37.09 -10.21 -12.76
C GLU A 143 -38.18 -10.63 -13.78
N ARG A 144 -38.58 -11.90 -13.84
CA ARG A 144 -39.76 -12.31 -14.59
C ARG A 144 -41.10 -11.70 -14.08
N LYS A 145 -41.04 -11.04 -12.90
CA LYS A 145 -42.17 -10.25 -12.36
C LYS A 145 -42.04 -8.75 -12.59
N LYS A 146 -40.92 -8.27 -13.19
CA LYS A 146 -40.73 -6.85 -13.53
C LYS A 146 -40.16 -6.71 -14.94
N SER A 147 -40.88 -7.17 -15.95
CA SER A 147 -40.57 -6.78 -17.32
C SER A 147 -41.14 -5.40 -17.60
N PHE A 148 -40.28 -4.56 -18.04
CA PHE A 148 -40.40 -3.22 -18.64
C PHE A 148 -39.61 -2.17 -17.85
N ILE A 149 -38.29 -2.16 -18.00
CA ILE A 149 -37.47 -0.94 -18.03
C ILE A 149 -36.17 -1.27 -18.79
N ASN A 150 -35.87 -0.44 -19.75
CA ASN A 150 -34.79 -0.34 -20.73
C ASN A 150 -33.38 -0.88 -20.32
N PRO A 151 -32.63 -1.54 -21.23
CA PRO A 151 -31.24 -1.85 -21.04
C PRO A 151 -30.40 -0.60 -21.33
N LEU A 152 -30.06 0.15 -20.31
CA LEU A 152 -29.04 1.19 -20.42
C LEU A 152 -27.64 0.56 -20.37
N ASN A 153 -26.87 0.79 -21.43
CA ASN A 153 -25.44 0.67 -21.63
C ASN A 153 -24.62 0.34 -20.35
N LYS A 154 -24.15 -0.90 -20.24
CA LYS A 154 -22.98 -1.22 -19.44
C LYS A 154 -21.74 -0.70 -20.17
N GLU A 155 -21.46 0.57 -20.10
CA GLU A 155 -20.10 1.06 -20.30
C GLU A 155 -19.23 0.44 -19.22
N ASN A 156 -18.18 -0.24 -19.65
CA ASN A 156 -17.07 -0.69 -18.79
C ASN A 156 -16.40 0.58 -18.25
N LYS A 157 -16.92 1.12 -17.15
CA LYS A 157 -16.38 2.31 -16.51
C LYS A 157 -15.07 1.88 -15.86
N MET A 158 -13.94 2.07 -16.56
CA MET A 158 -12.61 1.94 -15.96
C MET A 158 -12.56 2.78 -14.69
N ARG A 159 -11.87 2.28 -13.66
CA ARG A 159 -11.65 3.05 -12.42
C ARG A 159 -11.07 4.41 -12.79
N LYS A 160 -11.65 5.46 -12.24
CA LYS A 160 -11.18 6.82 -12.44
C LYS A 160 -9.92 7.03 -11.58
N ASN A 161 -8.87 7.54 -12.18
CA ASN A 161 -7.69 7.92 -11.43
C ASN A 161 -7.97 9.18 -10.61
N ILE A 162 -7.56 9.20 -9.36
CA ILE A 162 -7.76 10.32 -8.44
C ILE A 162 -6.44 10.61 -7.73
N VAL A 163 -6.04 11.86 -7.70
CA VAL A 163 -4.95 12.37 -6.87
C VAL A 163 -5.56 13.27 -5.81
N ALA A 164 -5.58 12.80 -4.55
CA ALA A 164 -6.14 13.53 -3.43
C ALA A 164 -5.03 13.96 -2.46
N GLY A 165 -4.84 15.27 -2.30
CA GLY A 165 -3.88 15.86 -1.38
C GLY A 165 -4.54 16.16 -0.04
N ASN A 166 -4.10 15.50 1.03
CA ASN A 166 -4.50 15.80 2.41
C ASN A 166 -3.51 16.80 3.02
N TRP A 167 -3.93 18.02 3.27
CA TRP A 167 -3.07 19.07 3.82
C TRP A 167 -2.75 18.84 5.30
N LYS A 168 -3.57 18.07 5.97
CA LYS A 168 -3.49 17.84 7.41
C LYS A 168 -3.53 19.18 8.18
N MET A 169 -3.01 19.20 9.39
CA MET A 169 -2.96 20.40 10.23
C MET A 169 -1.77 21.29 9.82
N ASN A 170 -1.77 21.77 8.58
CA ASN A 170 -0.74 22.66 8.06
C ASN A 170 -1.35 23.88 7.38
N LYS A 171 -0.53 24.92 7.22
CA LYS A 171 -0.84 26.18 6.56
C LYS A 171 -1.76 27.08 7.38
N THR A 172 -1.33 28.29 7.57
CA THR A 172 -2.19 29.39 7.99
C THR A 172 -3.18 29.74 6.88
N LEU A 173 -4.20 30.55 7.18
CA LEU A 173 -5.21 30.93 6.18
C LEU A 173 -4.57 31.53 4.91
N GLN A 174 -3.60 32.42 5.06
CA GLN A 174 -2.97 33.09 3.93
C GLN A 174 -2.08 32.16 3.10
N GLU A 175 -1.34 31.29 3.78
CA GLU A 175 -0.52 30.27 3.11
C GLU A 175 -1.38 29.25 2.35
N GLY A 176 -2.53 28.86 2.91
CA GLY A 176 -3.45 27.96 2.22
C GLY A 176 -4.08 28.59 0.98
N ILE A 177 -4.47 29.89 1.08
CA ILE A 177 -4.96 30.66 -0.07
C ILE A 177 -3.88 30.77 -1.15
N ALA A 178 -2.62 31.04 -0.77
CA ALA A 178 -1.51 31.13 -1.70
C ALA A 178 -1.26 29.81 -2.42
N LEU A 179 -1.21 28.71 -1.68
CA LEU A 179 -0.99 27.37 -2.25
C LEU A 179 -2.14 26.95 -3.20
N ALA A 180 -3.40 27.26 -2.84
CA ALA A 180 -4.53 26.96 -3.71
C ALA A 180 -4.48 27.74 -5.03
N LYS A 181 -4.07 29.02 -4.99
CA LYS A 181 -3.87 29.83 -6.19
C LYS A 181 -2.75 29.28 -7.08
N GLU A 182 -1.61 28.96 -6.48
CA GLU A 182 -0.47 28.37 -7.18
C GLU A 182 -0.85 27.07 -7.89
N LEU A 183 -1.57 26.18 -7.20
CA LEU A 183 -2.06 24.93 -7.77
C LEU A 183 -3.06 25.18 -8.91
N ASN A 184 -3.98 26.13 -8.73
CA ASN A 184 -4.95 26.49 -9.75
C ASN A 184 -4.30 27.07 -11.01
N GLU A 185 -3.26 27.89 -10.85
CA GLU A 185 -2.45 28.43 -11.94
C GLU A 185 -1.66 27.33 -12.65
N ALA A 186 -1.01 26.44 -11.89
CA ALA A 186 -0.25 25.31 -12.44
C ALA A 186 -1.13 24.39 -13.31
N LEU A 187 -2.40 24.18 -12.92
CA LEU A 187 -3.35 23.35 -13.66
C LEU A 187 -4.14 24.11 -14.74
N ALA A 188 -3.95 25.43 -14.87
CA ALA A 188 -4.76 26.25 -15.77
C ALA A 188 -4.74 25.75 -17.23
N ASN A 189 -3.57 25.35 -17.72
CA ASN A 189 -3.35 24.87 -19.09
C ASN A 189 -3.18 23.34 -19.19
N GLU A 190 -3.24 22.65 -18.04
CA GLU A 190 -3.05 21.20 -17.99
C GLU A 190 -4.37 20.45 -18.15
N LYS A 191 -4.28 19.22 -18.68
CA LYS A 191 -5.37 18.27 -18.78
C LYS A 191 -4.93 16.94 -18.15
N PRO A 192 -4.90 16.87 -16.81
CA PRO A 192 -4.51 15.64 -16.13
C PRO A 192 -5.49 14.51 -16.50
N ASN A 193 -4.96 13.29 -16.59
CA ASN A 193 -5.77 12.09 -16.80
C ASN A 193 -6.38 11.52 -15.51
N CYS A 194 -6.49 12.37 -14.49
CA CYS A 194 -7.02 12.05 -13.17
C CYS A 194 -7.83 13.23 -12.62
N ASP A 195 -8.69 12.95 -11.63
CA ASP A 195 -9.26 14.01 -10.81
C ASP A 195 -8.21 14.50 -9.82
N VAL A 196 -8.14 15.79 -9.63
CA VAL A 196 -7.31 16.43 -8.61
C VAL A 196 -8.21 16.92 -7.48
N ILE A 197 -7.95 16.47 -6.26
CA ILE A 197 -8.70 16.85 -5.07
C ILE A 197 -7.73 17.41 -4.03
N ILE A 198 -8.10 18.49 -3.39
CA ILE A 198 -7.39 19.04 -2.22
C ILE A 198 -8.32 18.98 -1.02
N CYS A 199 -7.87 18.31 0.05
CA CYS A 199 -8.58 18.27 1.32
C CYS A 199 -7.83 19.15 2.32
N THR A 200 -8.52 20.14 2.85
CA THR A 200 -7.93 21.22 3.64
C THR A 200 -8.56 21.31 5.04
N PRO A 201 -7.84 21.87 6.01
CA PRO A 201 -8.45 22.29 7.28
C PRO A 201 -9.69 23.17 7.08
N PHE A 202 -10.64 23.11 8.01
CA PHE A 202 -11.91 23.85 7.92
C PHE A 202 -11.73 25.34 7.68
N ILE A 203 -10.68 25.96 8.24
CA ILE A 203 -10.40 27.40 8.10
C ILE A 203 -10.18 27.85 6.66
N HIS A 204 -9.81 26.92 5.76
CA HIS A 204 -9.52 27.23 4.35
C HIS A 204 -10.74 27.06 3.44
N LEU A 205 -11.72 26.22 3.80
CA LEU A 205 -12.78 25.79 2.89
C LEU A 205 -13.52 26.95 2.21
N ALA A 206 -14.07 27.86 3.00
CA ALA A 206 -14.84 29.00 2.48
C ALA A 206 -14.00 29.95 1.62
N SER A 207 -12.68 30.01 1.87
CA SER A 207 -11.78 30.91 1.13
C SER A 207 -11.17 30.25 -0.09
N VAL A 208 -10.90 28.95 -0.04
CA VAL A 208 -10.23 28.21 -1.12
C VAL A 208 -11.20 27.75 -2.18
N THR A 209 -12.39 27.31 -1.80
CA THR A 209 -13.39 26.77 -2.74
C THR A 209 -13.72 27.74 -3.89
N PRO A 210 -13.95 29.05 -3.66
CA PRO A 210 -14.25 29.99 -4.74
C PRO A 210 -13.01 30.40 -5.57
N LEU A 211 -11.79 30.06 -5.13
CA LEU A 211 -10.55 30.46 -5.81
C LEU A 211 -10.09 29.47 -6.87
N VAL A 212 -10.50 28.21 -6.78
CA VAL A 212 -10.05 27.16 -7.68
C VAL A 212 -11.07 26.92 -8.79
N ASP A 213 -10.58 26.51 -9.96
CA ASP A 213 -11.47 26.05 -11.04
C ASP A 213 -12.09 24.69 -10.66
N ALA A 214 -13.36 24.72 -10.29
CA ALA A 214 -14.09 23.52 -9.86
C ALA A 214 -14.21 22.44 -10.95
N ALA A 215 -13.93 22.76 -12.22
CA ALA A 215 -13.86 21.77 -13.29
C ALA A 215 -12.54 20.97 -13.27
N LYS A 216 -11.51 21.47 -12.57
CA LYS A 216 -10.16 20.88 -12.52
C LYS A 216 -9.78 20.42 -11.13
N ILE A 217 -10.19 21.13 -10.09
CA ILE A 217 -9.78 20.89 -8.71
C ILE A 217 -11.02 20.76 -7.83
N GLY A 218 -11.19 19.56 -7.28
CA GLY A 218 -12.17 19.32 -6.22
C GLY A 218 -11.66 19.78 -4.86
N VAL A 219 -12.50 20.42 -4.06
CA VAL A 219 -12.17 20.82 -2.69
C VAL A 219 -12.91 19.92 -1.72
N GLY A 220 -12.24 19.49 -0.67
CA GLY A 220 -12.77 18.66 0.39
C GLY A 220 -12.33 19.11 1.79
N ALA A 221 -13.10 18.71 2.78
CA ALA A 221 -12.74 18.82 4.18
C ALA A 221 -11.95 17.59 4.65
N GLU A 222 -11.19 17.75 5.72
CA GLU A 222 -10.43 16.65 6.34
C GLU A 222 -11.24 15.87 7.39
N ASN A 223 -12.45 16.32 7.71
CA ASN A 223 -13.40 15.69 8.63
C ASN A 223 -14.78 16.33 8.50
N CYS A 224 -15.79 15.75 9.15
CA CYS A 224 -17.04 16.39 9.59
C CYS A 224 -17.53 15.73 10.87
N ALA A 225 -18.47 16.38 11.57
CA ALA A 225 -19.10 15.82 12.76
C ALA A 225 -20.02 14.64 12.43
N ASP A 226 -20.25 13.77 13.42
CA ASP A 226 -21.25 12.69 13.42
C ASP A 226 -22.63 13.16 13.86
N LYS A 227 -22.84 14.48 13.90
CA LYS A 227 -24.10 15.15 14.26
C LYS A 227 -24.48 16.15 13.18
N ALA A 228 -25.77 16.24 12.91
CA ALA A 228 -26.27 17.18 11.91
C ALA A 228 -26.20 18.62 12.42
N SER A 229 -26.58 18.86 13.68
CA SER A 229 -26.55 20.17 14.32
C SER A 229 -26.70 20.03 15.84
N GLY A 230 -26.57 21.11 16.60
CA GLY A 230 -26.87 21.12 18.03
C GLY A 230 -25.74 21.64 18.92
N ALA A 231 -25.76 21.26 20.18
CA ALA A 231 -24.82 21.72 21.20
C ALA A 231 -23.52 20.93 21.19
N TYR A 232 -22.76 21.06 20.10
CA TYR A 232 -21.47 20.39 19.85
C TYR A 232 -20.41 21.45 19.59
N THR A 233 -20.06 22.19 20.60
CA THR A 233 -19.12 23.33 20.52
C THR A 233 -17.80 22.91 19.94
N GLY A 234 -17.38 23.55 18.83
CA GLY A 234 -16.14 23.30 18.12
C GLY A 234 -16.27 22.35 16.94
N GLU A 235 -17.38 21.62 16.78
CA GLU A 235 -17.61 20.72 15.67
C GLU A 235 -18.14 21.44 14.42
N VAL A 236 -17.84 20.86 13.24
CA VAL A 236 -18.32 21.32 11.93
C VAL A 236 -19.13 20.22 11.29
N SER A 237 -20.42 20.48 11.04
CA SER A 237 -21.33 19.50 10.44
C SER A 237 -21.06 19.28 8.96
N ALA A 238 -21.54 18.15 8.41
CA ALA A 238 -21.48 17.90 6.97
C ALA A 238 -22.22 18.98 6.14
N GLU A 239 -23.32 19.51 6.65
CA GLU A 239 -24.06 20.63 6.04
C GLU A 239 -23.19 21.91 5.99
N MET A 240 -22.51 22.24 7.08
CA MET A 240 -21.59 23.38 7.11
C MET A 240 -20.44 23.20 6.09
N VAL A 241 -19.87 22.01 5.99
CA VAL A 241 -18.85 21.71 4.98
C VAL A 241 -19.42 21.90 3.57
N ALA A 242 -20.57 21.31 3.26
CA ALA A 242 -21.20 21.42 1.96
C ALA A 242 -21.55 22.89 1.60
N SER A 243 -21.95 23.70 2.58
CA SER A 243 -22.27 25.12 2.39
C SER A 243 -21.12 25.96 1.91
N THR A 244 -19.88 25.54 2.13
CA THR A 244 -18.67 26.21 1.59
C THR A 244 -18.47 25.96 0.08
N GLY A 245 -19.25 25.08 -0.53
CA GLY A 245 -19.07 24.61 -1.90
C GLY A 245 -18.12 23.40 -2.03
N ALA A 246 -17.54 22.93 -0.94
CA ALA A 246 -16.73 21.70 -0.92
C ALA A 246 -17.57 20.49 -1.39
N LYS A 247 -16.94 19.56 -2.07
CA LYS A 247 -17.58 18.35 -2.64
C LYS A 247 -17.12 17.06 -2.00
N TYR A 248 -16.03 17.08 -1.28
CA TYR A 248 -15.40 15.89 -0.69
C TYR A 248 -15.22 16.05 0.81
N VAL A 249 -15.08 14.93 1.50
CA VAL A 249 -14.70 14.89 2.92
C VAL A 249 -13.92 13.62 3.20
N ILE A 250 -12.75 13.75 3.85
CA ILE A 250 -11.98 12.62 4.36
C ILE A 250 -12.66 12.11 5.64
N LEU A 251 -12.93 10.81 5.70
CA LEU A 251 -13.49 10.14 6.88
C LEU A 251 -12.69 8.89 7.21
N GLY A 252 -12.52 8.62 8.51
CA GLY A 252 -11.85 7.42 8.99
C GLY A 252 -10.34 7.39 8.77
N HIS A 253 -9.70 8.55 8.57
CA HIS A 253 -8.23 8.63 8.49
C HIS A 253 -7.58 8.02 9.73
N SER A 254 -6.45 7.32 9.54
CA SER A 254 -5.76 6.60 10.61
C SER A 254 -5.45 7.47 11.84
N GLU A 255 -5.03 8.71 11.65
CA GLU A 255 -4.79 9.67 12.73
C GLU A 255 -6.05 9.92 13.56
N ARG A 256 -7.23 10.03 12.94
CA ARG A 256 -8.47 10.28 13.65
C ARG A 256 -8.98 9.04 14.38
N ARG A 257 -8.78 7.85 13.82
CA ARG A 257 -9.06 6.59 14.53
C ARG A 257 -8.17 6.45 15.76
N ALA A 258 -6.86 6.75 15.62
CA ALA A 258 -5.88 6.59 16.69
C ALA A 258 -5.97 7.68 17.77
N TYR A 259 -6.10 8.95 17.40
CA TYR A 259 -5.96 10.07 18.34
C TYR A 259 -7.29 10.63 18.84
N TYR A 260 -8.37 10.44 18.07
CA TYR A 260 -9.70 11.00 18.38
C TYR A 260 -10.76 9.92 18.59
N GLY A 261 -10.37 8.65 18.63
CA GLY A 261 -11.25 7.54 18.98
C GLY A 261 -12.42 7.33 18.01
N GLU A 262 -12.25 7.62 16.72
CA GLU A 262 -13.30 7.41 15.73
C GLU A 262 -13.61 5.91 15.57
N THR A 263 -14.76 5.50 16.08
CA THR A 263 -15.25 4.11 16.00
C THR A 263 -16.03 3.85 14.72
N VAL A 264 -16.31 2.56 14.44
CA VAL A 264 -17.16 2.13 13.33
C VAL A 264 -18.51 2.85 13.35
N ALA A 265 -19.17 2.94 14.52
CA ALA A 265 -20.48 3.60 14.67
C ALA A 265 -20.42 5.12 14.40
N ILE A 266 -19.39 5.81 14.90
CA ILE A 266 -19.18 7.24 14.63
C ILE A 266 -18.99 7.47 13.12
N LEU A 267 -18.16 6.63 12.49
CA LEU A 267 -17.85 6.77 11.07
C LEU A 267 -19.05 6.42 10.17
N GLU A 268 -19.88 5.45 10.56
CA GLU A 268 -21.14 5.16 9.88
C GLU A 268 -22.05 6.39 9.82
N GLU A 269 -22.23 7.08 10.96
CA GLU A 269 -23.05 8.30 11.02
C GLU A 269 -22.44 9.44 10.20
N LYS A 270 -21.11 9.64 10.26
CA LYS A 270 -20.43 10.66 9.46
C LYS A 270 -20.60 10.40 7.95
N VAL A 271 -20.47 9.16 7.50
CA VAL A 271 -20.67 8.79 6.09
C VAL A 271 -22.11 9.06 5.64
N LYS A 272 -23.10 8.67 6.45
CA LYS A 272 -24.53 8.93 6.15
C LYS A 272 -24.81 10.43 6.03
N LEU A 273 -24.32 11.21 6.99
CA LEU A 273 -24.50 12.68 6.99
C LEU A 273 -23.79 13.35 5.81
N ALA A 274 -22.58 12.89 5.47
CA ALA A 274 -21.85 13.41 4.31
C ALA A 274 -22.61 13.15 3.02
N LEU A 275 -23.07 11.92 2.79
CA LEU A 275 -23.86 11.54 1.61
C LEU A 275 -25.21 12.29 1.55
N ALA A 276 -25.90 12.45 2.68
CA ALA A 276 -27.16 13.18 2.78
C ALA A 276 -27.01 14.67 2.40
N ASN A 277 -25.82 15.24 2.59
CA ASN A 277 -25.50 16.63 2.24
C ASN A 277 -24.78 16.76 0.90
N GLY A 278 -24.75 15.72 0.08
CA GLY A 278 -24.16 15.74 -1.28
C GLY A 278 -22.64 15.78 -1.31
N LEU A 279 -21.99 15.46 -0.19
CA LEU A 279 -20.54 15.28 -0.15
C LEU A 279 -20.17 13.86 -0.60
N THR A 280 -19.03 13.73 -1.27
CA THR A 280 -18.40 12.45 -1.59
C THR A 280 -17.41 12.08 -0.49
N PRO A 281 -17.66 11.06 0.34
CA PRO A 281 -16.69 10.60 1.33
C PRO A 281 -15.45 9.99 0.65
N ILE A 282 -14.27 10.41 1.08
CA ILE A 282 -13.01 9.72 0.87
C ILE A 282 -12.77 8.90 2.15
N PHE A 283 -13.19 7.63 2.10
CA PHE A 283 -13.20 6.77 3.28
C PHE A 283 -11.89 6.02 3.41
N CYS A 284 -11.11 6.37 4.43
CA CYS A 284 -9.77 5.82 4.67
C CYS A 284 -9.84 4.51 5.46
N ILE A 285 -9.10 3.53 4.97
CA ILE A 285 -8.89 2.22 5.59
C ILE A 285 -7.41 1.85 5.49
N GLY A 286 -6.91 1.09 6.43
CA GLY A 286 -5.53 0.62 6.45
C GLY A 286 -5.12 0.09 7.81
N GLU A 287 -4.18 -0.83 7.82
CA GLU A 287 -3.63 -1.48 9.00
C GLU A 287 -2.33 -0.82 9.47
N VAL A 288 -1.97 -1.03 10.73
CA VAL A 288 -0.64 -0.69 11.29
C VAL A 288 0.38 -1.80 10.98
N LEU A 289 1.67 -1.52 11.22
CA LEU A 289 2.75 -2.45 10.90
C LEU A 289 2.59 -3.80 11.61
N GLU A 290 2.29 -3.78 12.89
CA GLU A 290 2.12 -4.98 13.72
C GLU A 290 0.97 -5.89 13.21
N GLU A 291 -0.09 -5.28 12.69
CA GLU A 291 -1.21 -6.01 12.08
C GLU A 291 -0.80 -6.60 10.72
N ARG A 292 0.04 -5.90 9.98
CA ARG A 292 0.60 -6.37 8.70
C ARG A 292 1.53 -7.55 8.91
N GLU A 293 2.46 -7.45 9.85
CA GLU A 293 3.40 -8.52 10.22
C GLU A 293 2.68 -9.76 10.77
N ALA A 294 1.58 -9.54 11.49
CA ALA A 294 0.71 -10.63 11.94
C ALA A 294 -0.21 -11.21 10.85
N ASN A 295 -0.10 -10.77 9.59
CA ASN A 295 -0.97 -11.15 8.46
C ASN A 295 -2.47 -10.90 8.70
N LYS A 296 -2.83 -9.90 9.52
CA LYS A 296 -4.21 -9.54 9.89
C LYS A 296 -4.81 -8.41 9.04
N GLN A 297 -4.11 -7.91 8.02
CA GLN A 297 -4.56 -6.78 7.21
C GLN A 297 -5.97 -6.94 6.63
N ASN A 298 -6.34 -8.16 6.21
CA ASN A 298 -7.67 -8.42 5.65
C ASN A 298 -8.77 -8.32 6.71
N GLU A 299 -8.50 -8.82 7.92
CA GLU A 299 -9.44 -8.74 9.06
C GLU A 299 -9.63 -7.30 9.50
N VAL A 300 -8.54 -6.54 9.60
CA VAL A 300 -8.55 -5.11 9.99
C VAL A 300 -9.32 -4.29 8.97
N VAL A 301 -9.01 -4.44 7.69
CA VAL A 301 -9.72 -3.74 6.61
C VAL A 301 -11.20 -4.12 6.59
N ALA A 302 -11.55 -5.39 6.74
CA ALA A 302 -12.94 -5.82 6.81
C ALA A 302 -13.68 -5.21 8.00
N ALA A 303 -13.04 -5.15 9.18
CA ALA A 303 -13.61 -4.50 10.36
C ALA A 303 -13.80 -2.98 10.16
N GLN A 304 -12.84 -2.31 9.53
CA GLN A 304 -12.96 -0.87 9.22
C GLN A 304 -14.05 -0.59 8.18
N MET A 305 -14.23 -1.47 7.21
CA MET A 305 -15.27 -1.38 6.19
C MET A 305 -16.69 -1.58 6.77
N ALA A 306 -16.85 -2.11 7.98
CA ALA A 306 -18.16 -2.32 8.60
C ALA A 306 -18.98 -1.03 8.67
N SER A 307 -18.35 0.15 8.78
CA SER A 307 -19.01 1.47 8.76
C SER A 307 -19.77 1.79 7.46
N VAL A 308 -19.42 1.13 6.36
CA VAL A 308 -19.99 1.39 5.03
C VAL A 308 -20.78 0.21 4.45
N PHE A 309 -20.71 -0.96 5.08
CA PHE A 309 -21.46 -2.14 4.61
C PHE A 309 -22.97 -2.04 4.81
N SER A 310 -23.44 -1.18 5.71
CA SER A 310 -24.87 -0.92 5.92
C SER A 310 -25.50 -0.04 4.82
N LEU A 311 -24.68 0.57 3.97
CA LEU A 311 -25.15 1.47 2.91
C LEU A 311 -25.83 0.71 1.77
N SER A 312 -26.75 1.41 1.07
CA SER A 312 -27.27 0.91 -0.20
C SER A 312 -26.16 0.80 -1.24
N ALA A 313 -26.33 -0.06 -2.26
CA ALA A 313 -25.38 -0.16 -3.37
C ALA A 313 -25.21 1.18 -4.11
N GLU A 314 -26.26 1.98 -4.18
CA GLU A 314 -26.22 3.33 -4.75
C GLU A 314 -25.35 4.26 -3.94
N ASP A 315 -25.53 4.31 -2.60
CA ASP A 315 -24.75 5.18 -1.73
C ASP A 315 -23.30 4.72 -1.64
N PHE A 316 -23.07 3.42 -1.58
CA PHE A 316 -21.71 2.87 -1.63
C PHE A 316 -20.97 3.26 -2.91
N SER A 317 -21.65 3.35 -4.05
CA SER A 317 -21.07 3.78 -5.33
C SER A 317 -20.59 5.23 -5.34
N LYS A 318 -21.04 6.05 -4.39
CA LYS A 318 -20.68 7.47 -4.22
C LYS A 318 -19.46 7.68 -3.33
N ILE A 319 -18.90 6.60 -2.73
CA ILE A 319 -17.77 6.67 -1.83
C ILE A 319 -16.48 6.38 -2.60
N ILE A 320 -15.42 7.11 -2.27
CA ILE A 320 -14.05 6.81 -2.68
C ILE A 320 -13.38 6.06 -1.53
N LEU A 321 -12.93 4.82 -1.78
CA LEU A 321 -12.14 4.07 -0.80
C LEU A 321 -10.67 4.44 -0.96
N ALA A 322 -10.04 4.90 0.13
CA ALA A 322 -8.62 5.20 0.20
C ALA A 322 -7.94 4.17 1.11
N TYR A 323 -7.25 3.20 0.50
CA TYR A 323 -6.45 2.26 1.26
C TYR A 323 -5.07 2.86 1.53
N GLU A 324 -4.83 3.20 2.76
CA GLU A 324 -3.58 3.84 3.23
C GLU A 324 -3.01 3.01 4.39
N PRO A 325 -2.17 1.99 4.12
CA PRO A 325 -1.52 1.25 5.20
C PRO A 325 -0.68 2.21 6.04
N VAL A 326 -0.97 2.27 7.34
CA VAL A 326 -0.42 3.30 8.27
C VAL A 326 1.10 3.29 8.28
N TRP A 327 1.70 2.11 8.19
CA TRP A 327 3.15 1.91 8.16
C TRP A 327 3.83 2.48 6.90
N ALA A 328 3.09 2.72 5.83
CA ALA A 328 3.62 3.29 4.59
C ALA A 328 3.49 4.83 4.51
N ILE A 329 2.66 5.44 5.39
CA ILE A 329 2.41 6.89 5.35
C ILE A 329 3.65 7.66 5.79
N GLY A 330 4.20 8.50 4.89
CA GLY A 330 5.32 9.40 5.20
C GLY A 330 6.68 8.70 5.41
N THR A 331 6.79 7.41 5.16
CA THR A 331 8.03 6.64 5.36
C THR A 331 8.86 6.49 4.08
N GLY A 332 8.35 6.91 2.92
CA GLY A 332 8.95 6.60 1.62
C GLY A 332 8.78 5.13 1.18
N THR A 333 8.16 4.31 2.01
CA THR A 333 7.85 2.91 1.69
C THR A 333 6.64 2.87 0.75
N VAL A 334 6.75 2.18 -0.36
CA VAL A 334 5.65 2.04 -1.34
C VAL A 334 4.90 0.75 -1.08
N SER A 335 3.59 0.86 -0.85
CA SER A 335 2.68 -0.30 -0.86
C SER A 335 2.22 -0.53 -2.30
N TYR A 336 2.60 -1.64 -2.89
CA TYR A 336 2.01 -2.10 -4.16
C TYR A 336 0.77 -2.94 -3.82
N THR A 337 -0.40 -2.44 -4.19
CA THR A 337 -1.68 -3.16 -4.11
C THR A 337 -2.20 -3.47 -5.49
#